data_1b27e2f5a12fab4986e01c6f89924bc9
#
_entry.id   1b27e2f5a12fab4986e01c6f89924bc9
#
_cell.length_a   1.000
_cell.length_b   1.000
_cell.length_c   1.000
_cell.angle_alpha   90.00
_cell.angle_beta   90.00
_cell.angle_gamma   90.00
#
_symmetry.space_group_name_H-M   'P 1'
#
loop_
_entity.id
_entity.type
_entity.pdbx_description
1 polymer ?
#
loop_
_entity_poly.entity_id
_entity_poly.type
_entity_poly.pdbx_seq_one_letter_code
_entity_poly.pdbx_strand_id
1 'polypeptide(L)'
;MKKLVLALAALALSAGAAQAERYVMVTHGEGKDPFWPVVQKGGEDAARHVGADFEYIFNPSGDMGDMAKSITAAAATQPDGIVVSLPDPDALGQAIKDAVAAGIPVITMNSGLESSKEVGALMHVGQPE
;
A
#
# COMPACT_ATOMS: atom_id res chain seq x y z
N MET A 1 24.34 38.42 -23.60
CA MET A 1 23.12 37.78 -24.14
C MET A 1 23.24 36.30 -24.30
N LYS A 2 24.34 35.71 -24.79
CA LYS A 2 24.50 34.23 -24.92
C LYS A 2 24.48 33.47 -23.58
N LYS A 3 24.94 34.06 -22.47
CA LYS A 3 24.97 33.43 -21.15
C LYS A 3 23.58 33.40 -20.48
N LEU A 4 22.67 34.30 -20.82
CA LEU A 4 21.31 34.34 -20.28
C LEU A 4 20.39 33.28 -20.91
N VAL A 5 20.63 32.95 -22.16
CA VAL A 5 19.85 31.89 -22.88
C VAL A 5 20.18 30.51 -22.37
N LEU A 6 21.42 30.23 -21.97
CA LEU A 6 21.82 28.96 -21.37
C LEU A 6 21.20 28.75 -19.96
N ALA A 7 21.02 29.81 -19.18
CA ALA A 7 20.41 29.71 -17.85
C ALA A 7 18.90 29.41 -17.91
N LEU A 8 18.18 29.95 -18.92
CA LEU A 8 16.75 29.61 -19.12
C LEU A 8 16.54 28.17 -19.61
N ALA A 9 17.46 27.62 -20.40
CA ALA A 9 17.37 26.27 -20.90
C ALA A 9 17.60 25.20 -19.76
N ALA A 10 18.42 25.53 -18.76
CA ALA A 10 18.66 24.67 -17.62
C ALA A 10 17.47 24.61 -16.65
N LEU A 11 16.66 25.68 -16.56
CA LEU A 11 15.44 25.70 -15.73
C LEU A 11 14.27 24.89 -16.33
N ALA A 12 14.25 24.74 -17.64
CA ALA A 12 13.17 24.02 -18.33
C ALA A 12 13.29 22.47 -18.24
N LEU A 13 14.46 21.94 -17.88
CA LEU A 13 14.66 20.49 -17.75
C LEU A 13 14.32 19.92 -16.37
N SER A 14 13.97 20.76 -15.40
CA SER A 14 13.58 20.33 -14.04
C SER A 14 12.08 20.17 -13.84
N ALA A 15 11.25 20.20 -14.89
CA ALA A 15 9.88 19.72 -14.82
C ALA A 15 9.93 18.18 -14.75
N GLY A 16 10.27 17.66 -13.56
CA GLY A 16 10.13 16.24 -13.27
C GLY A 16 8.71 15.82 -13.61
N ALA A 17 8.55 14.85 -14.48
CA ALA A 17 7.25 14.25 -14.73
C ALA A 17 6.69 13.86 -13.35
N ALA A 18 5.56 14.44 -12.94
CA ALA A 18 4.85 14.00 -11.75
C ALA A 18 4.50 12.53 -11.98
N GLN A 19 5.18 11.65 -11.28
CA GLN A 19 4.88 10.23 -11.33
C GLN A 19 3.58 10.00 -10.58
N ALA A 20 2.68 9.17 -11.12
CA ALA A 20 1.46 8.82 -10.42
C ALA A 20 1.82 8.14 -9.09
N GLU A 21 1.10 8.49 -8.03
CA GLU A 21 1.23 7.79 -6.75
C GLU A 21 0.89 6.32 -6.94
N ARG A 22 1.59 5.44 -6.23
CA ARG A 22 1.40 4.00 -6.32
C ARG A 22 1.04 3.40 -4.98
N TYR A 23 -0.08 2.71 -4.93
CA TYR A 23 -0.59 2.04 -3.74
C TYR A 23 -0.63 0.54 -3.92
N VAL A 24 -0.25 -0.20 -2.87
CA VAL A 24 -0.30 -1.65 -2.84
C VAL A 24 -1.28 -2.11 -1.78
N MET A 25 -2.19 -3.01 -2.14
CA MET A 25 -3.11 -3.65 -1.19
C MET A 25 -2.73 -5.12 -1.06
N VAL A 26 -2.48 -5.56 0.18
CA VAL A 26 -2.16 -6.95 0.51
C VAL A 26 -3.25 -7.51 1.41
N THR A 27 -3.90 -8.60 0.98
CA THR A 27 -4.99 -9.20 1.75
C THR A 27 -4.79 -10.69 1.98
N HIS A 28 -5.31 -11.15 3.12
CA HIS A 28 -5.52 -12.57 3.35
C HIS A 28 -6.74 -13.06 2.58
N GLY A 29 -6.93 -14.36 2.54
CA GLY A 29 -8.13 -15.01 2.05
C GLY A 29 -7.93 -16.50 1.92
N GLU A 30 -9.01 -17.22 1.71
CA GLU A 30 -8.99 -18.63 1.41
C GLU A 30 -9.76 -18.91 0.13
N GLY A 31 -9.10 -19.56 -0.81
CA GLY A 31 -9.75 -20.13 -1.98
C GLY A 31 -10.55 -19.16 -2.83
N LYS A 32 -11.89 -19.35 -2.87
CA LYS A 32 -12.82 -18.62 -3.75
C LYS A 32 -13.76 -17.68 -2.99
N ASP A 33 -13.28 -17.03 -1.93
CA ASP A 33 -14.08 -16.08 -1.17
C ASP A 33 -14.56 -14.93 -2.09
N PRO A 34 -15.88 -14.76 -2.27
CA PRO A 34 -16.43 -13.73 -3.16
C PRO A 34 -16.27 -12.30 -2.63
N PHE A 35 -15.88 -12.13 -1.38
CA PHE A 35 -15.68 -10.81 -0.75
C PHE A 35 -14.48 -10.07 -1.38
N TRP A 36 -13.35 -10.74 -1.54
CA TRP A 36 -12.11 -10.11 -1.96
C TRP A 36 -12.11 -9.52 -3.37
N PRO A 37 -12.76 -10.12 -4.37
CA PRO A 37 -12.91 -9.47 -5.68
C PRO A 37 -13.67 -8.13 -5.63
N VAL A 38 -14.61 -7.98 -4.69
CA VAL A 38 -15.33 -6.70 -4.49
C VAL A 38 -14.40 -5.65 -3.87
N VAL A 39 -13.59 -6.06 -2.90
CA VAL A 39 -12.57 -5.19 -2.28
C VAL A 39 -11.54 -4.75 -3.32
N GLN A 40 -11.00 -5.67 -4.10
CA GLN A 40 -10.08 -5.38 -5.19
C GLN A 40 -10.66 -4.36 -6.16
N LYS A 41 -11.88 -4.60 -6.62
CA LYS A 41 -12.59 -3.68 -7.52
C LYS A 41 -12.73 -2.28 -6.93
N GLY A 42 -13.02 -2.19 -5.62
CA GLY A 42 -13.09 -0.92 -4.91
C GLY A 42 -11.76 -0.16 -4.91
N GLY A 43 -10.65 -0.87 -4.68
CA GLY A 43 -9.30 -0.31 -4.75
C GLY A 43 -8.94 0.20 -6.14
N GLU A 44 -9.22 -0.59 -7.16
CA GLU A 44 -9.00 -0.21 -8.57
C GLU A 44 -9.82 1.02 -8.98
N ASP A 45 -11.08 1.10 -8.55
CA ASP A 45 -11.96 2.23 -8.85
C ASP A 45 -11.48 3.51 -8.12
N ALA A 46 -11.06 3.38 -6.87
CA ALA A 46 -10.53 4.50 -6.09
C ALA A 46 -9.24 5.05 -6.71
N ALA A 47 -8.29 4.17 -7.05
CA ALA A 47 -7.03 4.56 -7.67
C ALA A 47 -7.27 5.28 -9.02
N ARG A 48 -8.17 4.74 -9.85
CA ARG A 48 -8.55 5.39 -11.12
C ARG A 48 -9.17 6.77 -10.89
N HIS A 49 -9.96 6.93 -9.84
CA HIS A 49 -10.60 8.21 -9.52
C HIS A 49 -9.60 9.30 -9.14
N VAL A 50 -8.52 8.94 -8.46
CA VAL A 50 -7.48 9.88 -8.02
C VAL A 50 -6.27 9.95 -8.98
N GLY A 51 -6.24 9.11 -10.01
CA GLY A 51 -5.14 9.07 -10.99
C GLY A 51 -3.88 8.38 -10.46
N ALA A 52 -4.02 7.42 -9.54
CA ALA A 52 -2.94 6.65 -8.96
C ALA A 52 -2.81 5.26 -9.60
N ASP A 53 -1.64 4.65 -9.48
CA ASP A 53 -1.41 3.25 -9.78
C ASP A 53 -1.81 2.37 -8.59
N PHE A 54 -2.38 1.21 -8.88
CA PHE A 54 -2.85 0.28 -7.85
C PHE A 54 -2.40 -1.14 -8.14
N GLU A 55 -1.84 -1.79 -7.12
CA GLU A 55 -1.46 -3.20 -7.15
C GLU A 55 -2.22 -3.97 -6.06
N TYR A 56 -2.80 -5.11 -6.42
CA TYR A 56 -3.50 -5.98 -5.49
C TYR A 56 -2.77 -7.31 -5.35
N ILE A 57 -2.40 -7.67 -4.12
CA ILE A 57 -1.75 -8.93 -3.78
C ILE A 57 -2.69 -9.73 -2.87
N PHE A 58 -3.22 -10.80 -3.41
CA PHE A 58 -4.07 -11.74 -2.69
C PHE A 58 -3.27 -12.97 -2.26
N ASN A 59 -3.44 -13.41 -1.01
CA ASN A 59 -2.76 -14.60 -0.48
C ASN A 59 -3.78 -15.73 -0.29
N PRO A 60 -3.99 -16.58 -1.30
CA PRO A 60 -5.06 -17.58 -1.30
C PRO A 60 -4.76 -18.81 -0.45
N SER A 61 -3.54 -18.98 0.01
CA SER A 61 -3.13 -20.12 0.83
C SER A 61 -3.65 -20.06 2.28
N GLY A 62 -4.05 -18.85 2.74
CA GLY A 62 -4.34 -18.61 4.15
C GLY A 62 -3.10 -18.64 5.06
N ASP A 63 -1.90 -18.86 4.50
CA ASP A 63 -0.65 -18.86 5.27
C ASP A 63 -0.21 -17.43 5.60
N MET A 64 -0.18 -17.11 6.90
CA MET A 64 0.20 -15.77 7.38
C MET A 64 1.69 -15.48 7.17
N GLY A 65 2.53 -16.50 7.15
CA GLY A 65 3.97 -16.34 6.84
C GLY A 65 4.18 -15.93 5.38
N ASP A 66 3.41 -16.47 4.45
CA ASP A 66 3.46 -16.05 3.05
C ASP A 66 2.89 -14.65 2.88
N MET A 67 1.84 -14.31 3.61
CA MET A 67 1.32 -12.96 3.62
C MET A 67 2.33 -11.94 4.18
N ALA A 68 3.03 -12.27 5.26
CA ALA A 68 4.09 -11.41 5.81
C ALA A 68 5.22 -11.17 4.79
N LYS A 69 5.62 -12.20 4.03
CA LYS A 69 6.57 -12.05 2.91
C LYS A 69 6.03 -11.12 1.83
N SER A 70 4.75 -11.23 1.49
CA SER A 70 4.09 -10.34 0.51
C SER A 70 4.10 -8.88 0.97
N ILE A 71 3.83 -8.61 2.26
CA ILE A 71 3.92 -7.26 2.85
C ILE A 71 5.35 -6.73 2.75
N THR A 72 6.35 -7.55 3.13
CA THR A 72 7.77 -7.17 3.05
C THR A 72 8.19 -6.89 1.62
N ALA A 73 7.78 -7.73 0.66
CA ALA A 73 8.07 -7.54 -0.76
C ALA A 73 7.41 -6.25 -1.30
N ALA A 74 6.16 -5.98 -0.94
CA ALA A 74 5.47 -4.74 -1.29
C ALA A 74 6.22 -3.52 -0.76
N ALA A 75 6.63 -3.53 0.52
CA ALA A 75 7.37 -2.44 1.13
C ALA A 75 8.74 -2.20 0.46
N ALA A 76 9.43 -3.27 0.05
CA ALA A 76 10.71 -3.17 -0.66
C ALA A 76 10.62 -2.41 -1.99
N THR A 77 9.43 -2.33 -2.60
CA THR A 77 9.20 -1.57 -3.83
C THR A 77 8.95 -0.08 -3.59
N GLN A 78 8.94 0.38 -2.32
CA GLN A 78 8.75 1.78 -1.93
C GLN A 78 7.48 2.41 -2.52
N PRO A 79 6.28 1.85 -2.26
CA PRO A 79 5.03 2.47 -2.68
C PRO A 79 4.73 3.73 -1.85
N ASP A 80 3.84 4.59 -2.33
CA ASP A 80 3.37 5.77 -1.60
C ASP A 80 2.42 5.41 -0.45
N GLY A 81 1.91 4.19 -0.43
CA GLY A 81 1.15 3.63 0.69
C GLY A 81 0.82 2.16 0.53
N ILE A 82 0.60 1.49 1.66
CA ILE A 82 0.18 0.09 1.72
C ILE A 82 -1.15 -0.01 2.48
N VAL A 83 -2.09 -0.76 1.91
CA VAL A 83 -3.32 -1.18 2.60
C VAL A 83 -3.19 -2.67 2.90
N VAL A 84 -3.45 -3.07 4.14
CA VAL A 84 -3.26 -4.47 4.56
C VAL A 84 -4.41 -4.94 5.43
N SER A 85 -4.91 -6.15 5.19
CA SER A 85 -5.78 -6.82 6.18
C SER A 85 -4.94 -7.42 7.29
N LEU A 86 -5.42 -7.38 8.54
CA LEU A 86 -4.63 -7.77 9.72
C LEU A 86 -5.37 -8.85 10.55
N PRO A 87 -5.58 -10.06 10.00
CA PRO A 87 -6.26 -11.14 10.72
C PRO A 87 -5.43 -11.75 11.84
N ASP A 88 -4.11 -11.68 11.76
CA ASP A 88 -3.17 -12.20 12.75
C ASP A 88 -2.07 -11.16 13.03
N PRO A 89 -2.23 -10.33 14.07
CA PRO A 89 -1.25 -9.31 14.42
C PRO A 89 0.11 -9.88 14.85
N ASP A 90 0.14 -11.07 15.43
CA ASP A 90 1.39 -11.72 15.88
C ASP A 90 2.24 -12.13 14.68
N ALA A 91 1.60 -12.67 13.64
CA ALA A 91 2.30 -13.12 12.44
C ALA A 91 2.66 -11.96 11.49
N LEU A 92 1.79 -10.96 11.35
CA LEU A 92 1.92 -9.90 10.35
C LEU A 92 2.49 -8.59 10.91
N GLY A 93 2.38 -8.38 12.22
CA GLY A 93 2.66 -7.10 12.84
C GLY A 93 4.09 -6.60 12.62
N GLN A 94 5.08 -7.50 12.62
CA GLN A 94 6.47 -7.08 12.39
C GLN A 94 6.68 -6.56 10.96
N ALA A 95 6.16 -7.24 9.95
CA ALA A 95 6.27 -6.80 8.56
C ALA A 95 5.62 -5.43 8.32
N ILE A 96 4.49 -5.16 9.00
CA ILE A 96 3.82 -3.86 8.96
C ILE A 96 4.66 -2.78 9.65
N LYS A 97 5.17 -3.06 10.85
CA LYS A 97 6.05 -2.12 11.58
C LYS A 97 7.31 -1.77 10.78
N ASP A 98 7.90 -2.73 10.10
CA ASP A 98 9.07 -2.52 9.25
C ASP A 98 8.75 -1.61 8.05
N ALA A 99 7.57 -1.79 7.42
CA ALA A 99 7.11 -0.90 6.36
C ALA A 99 6.90 0.54 6.87
N VAL A 100 6.26 0.69 8.04
CA VAL A 100 6.08 2.01 8.69
C VAL A 100 7.42 2.64 9.04
N ALA A 101 8.37 1.87 9.59
CA ALA A 101 9.71 2.36 9.91
C ALA A 101 10.51 2.77 8.65
N ALA A 102 10.23 2.17 7.51
CA ALA A 102 10.77 2.58 6.21
C ALA A 102 10.14 3.86 5.65
N GLY A 103 9.19 4.47 6.38
CA GLY A 103 8.52 5.71 6.00
C GLY A 103 7.30 5.52 5.09
N ILE A 104 6.84 4.28 4.90
CA ILE A 104 5.67 3.98 4.06
C ILE A 104 4.40 4.10 4.93
N PRO A 105 3.44 4.96 4.57
CA PRO A 105 2.14 5.02 5.22
C PRO A 105 1.39 3.70 5.09
N VAL A 106 0.89 3.15 6.21
CA VAL A 106 0.10 1.91 6.20
C VAL A 106 -1.30 2.16 6.74
N ILE A 107 -2.29 1.60 6.08
CA ILE A 107 -3.69 1.53 6.52
C ILE A 107 -4.03 0.06 6.72
N THR A 108 -4.61 -0.29 7.87
CA THR A 108 -5.20 -1.62 8.06
C THR A 108 -6.66 -1.63 7.62
N MET A 109 -7.14 -2.77 7.17
CA MET A 109 -8.53 -2.92 6.75
C MET A 109 -9.13 -4.27 7.11
N ASN A 110 -10.45 -4.36 7.13
CA ASN A 110 -11.27 -5.55 7.37
C ASN A 110 -11.08 -6.10 8.79
N SER A 111 -9.97 -6.73 9.10
CA SER A 111 -9.64 -7.31 10.42
C SER A 111 -8.49 -6.57 11.11
N GLY A 112 -8.40 -6.72 12.45
CA GLY A 112 -7.30 -6.20 13.26
C GLY A 112 -7.47 -4.75 13.72
N LEU A 113 -8.70 -4.27 13.90
CA LEU A 113 -8.99 -2.92 14.40
C LEU A 113 -8.21 -2.59 15.67
N GLU A 114 -8.24 -3.49 16.66
CA GLU A 114 -7.62 -3.24 17.97
C GLU A 114 -6.10 -3.14 17.89
N SER A 115 -5.48 -3.94 17.03
CA SER A 115 -4.02 -3.98 16.84
C SER A 115 -3.50 -2.95 15.84
N SER A 116 -4.38 -2.26 15.13
CA SER A 116 -4.04 -1.28 14.08
C SER A 116 -3.05 -0.21 14.57
N LYS A 117 -3.29 0.35 15.74
CA LYS A 117 -2.41 1.35 16.36
C LYS A 117 -1.05 0.77 16.78
N GLU A 118 -1.03 -0.45 17.28
CA GLU A 118 0.18 -1.10 17.79
C GLU A 118 1.18 -1.40 16.68
N VAL A 119 0.66 -1.67 15.46
CA VAL A 119 1.51 -1.89 14.28
C VAL A 119 1.92 -0.58 13.59
N GLY A 120 1.45 0.58 14.08
CA GLY A 120 1.80 1.89 13.56
C GLY A 120 0.99 2.34 12.35
N ALA A 121 -0.14 1.69 12.09
CA ALA A 121 -1.01 2.10 10.98
C ALA A 121 -1.63 3.49 11.24
N LEU A 122 -1.83 4.26 10.18
CA LEU A 122 -2.44 5.60 10.23
C LEU A 122 -3.91 5.54 10.66
N MET A 123 -4.62 4.52 10.18
CA MET A 123 -6.03 4.29 10.47
C MET A 123 -6.42 2.86 10.15
N HIS A 124 -7.61 2.47 10.59
CA HIS A 124 -8.27 1.24 10.21
C HIS A 124 -9.55 1.54 9.43
N VAL A 125 -9.80 0.75 8.38
CA VAL A 125 -11.03 0.79 7.58
C VAL A 125 -11.71 -0.56 7.67
N GLY A 126 -12.78 -0.63 8.44
CA GLY A 126 -13.50 -1.89 8.68
C GLY A 126 -14.69 -1.72 9.61
N GLN A 127 -15.28 -2.84 9.97
CA GLN A 127 -16.32 -2.90 10.99
C GLN A 127 -15.69 -3.27 12.34
N PRO A 128 -16.30 -2.86 13.47
CA PRO A 128 -15.92 -3.37 14.77
C PRO A 128 -16.14 -4.90 14.81
N GLU A 129 -15.17 -5.61 15.36
CA GLU A 129 -15.25 -7.07 15.60
C GLU A 129 -16.00 -7.38 16.87
#